data_0e9edaaedb4231a2839dfa306ad8035e
#
_entry.id   0e9edaaedb4231a2839dfa306ad8035e
#
_cell.length_a   1.000
_cell.length_b   1.000
_cell.length_c   1.000
_cell.angle_alpha   90.00
_cell.angle_beta   90.00
_cell.angle_gamma   90.00
#
_symmetry.space_group_name_H-M   'P 1'
#
loop_
_entity.id
_entity.type
_entity.pdbx_description
1 polymer ?
#
loop_
_entity_poly.entity_id
_entity_poly.type
_entity_poly.pdbx_seq_one_letter_code
_entity_poly.pdbx_strand_id
1 'polypeptide(L)'
;MDDQNRNLILATALSFLVILVWFLVFPPPEATNPQPQSLETSSVTDEQGDIALAPSNSDPAASTDTTSTAPEPEEDDAPRISIDTPTLEGTISLNGGRIDELRLKGYRETLDEGSPIVTLLSPVGTTDPYYALFGWAPGSGLTPDQVPGANTRWNVASGTALAPGAPITLTWDNGAGLIFTREMSIDDKLMFSIAQSVENTGSSSHTLASYGILARHSLPDDLKNFFILHEGAIQKIDGVREYVKYGKLETVGQHETFTVQEAGWTGFTDHFWMTTLIPGQGAGLK
;
A
#
# COMPACT_ATOMS: atom_id res chain seq x y z
N MET A 1 -49.83 26.64 32.00
CA MET A 1 -48.56 26.04 31.55
C MET A 1 -48.41 24.77 32.37
N ASP A 2 -48.51 23.63 31.73
CA ASP A 2 -48.52 22.32 32.38
C ASP A 2 -47.18 22.08 33.09
N ASP A 3 -47.24 21.48 34.30
CA ASP A 3 -46.06 21.20 35.11
C ASP A 3 -45.00 20.38 34.38
N GLN A 4 -45.41 19.65 33.37
CA GLN A 4 -44.53 18.88 32.48
C GLN A 4 -43.63 19.78 31.60
N ASN A 5 -44.17 20.87 31.05
CA ASN A 5 -43.41 21.85 30.27
C ASN A 5 -42.42 22.64 31.16
N ARG A 6 -42.80 22.92 32.41
CA ARG A 6 -41.93 23.61 33.38
C ARG A 6 -40.74 22.73 33.79
N ASN A 7 -40.97 21.43 33.96
CA ASN A 7 -39.92 20.48 34.30
C ASN A 7 -38.97 20.25 33.11
N LEU A 8 -39.49 20.25 31.87
CA LEU A 8 -38.67 20.16 30.65
C LEU A 8 -37.74 21.37 30.50
N ILE A 9 -38.30 22.59 30.71
CA ILE A 9 -37.50 23.84 30.60
C ILE A 9 -36.43 23.87 31.71
N LEU A 10 -36.77 23.44 32.94
CA LEU A 10 -35.81 23.35 34.02
C LEU A 10 -34.70 22.35 33.76
N ALA A 11 -35.03 21.16 33.21
CA ALA A 11 -34.05 20.14 32.87
C ALA A 11 -33.10 20.62 31.76
N THR A 12 -33.65 21.29 30.74
CA THR A 12 -32.84 21.87 29.64
C THR A 12 -31.91 22.97 30.14
N ALA A 13 -32.42 23.88 30.98
CA ALA A 13 -31.61 24.96 31.56
C ALA A 13 -30.50 24.41 32.48
N LEU A 14 -30.79 23.37 33.27
CA LEU A 14 -29.78 22.71 34.10
C LEU A 14 -28.68 22.03 33.26
N SER A 15 -29.05 21.36 32.15
CA SER A 15 -28.11 20.74 31.23
C SER A 15 -27.17 21.77 30.60
N PHE A 16 -27.71 22.89 30.15
CA PHE A 16 -26.90 23.99 29.60
C PHE A 16 -25.97 24.58 30.67
N LEU A 17 -26.41 24.72 31.90
CA LEU A 17 -25.61 25.22 33.01
C LEU A 17 -24.43 24.27 33.31
N VAL A 18 -24.65 22.97 33.30
CA VAL A 18 -23.60 21.95 33.50
C VAL A 18 -22.57 22.03 32.39
N ILE A 19 -23.00 22.15 31.12
CA ILE A 19 -22.08 22.28 29.96
C ILE A 19 -21.29 23.57 30.09
N LEU A 20 -21.88 24.68 30.47
CA LEU A 20 -21.21 25.96 30.62
C LEU A 20 -20.16 25.92 31.73
N VAL A 21 -20.48 25.32 32.88
CA VAL A 21 -19.55 25.11 34.00
C VAL A 21 -18.40 24.20 33.56
N TRP A 22 -18.70 23.15 32.76
CA TRP A 22 -17.66 22.26 32.20
C TRP A 22 -16.66 23.03 31.35
N PHE A 23 -17.12 23.86 30.40
CA PHE A 23 -16.23 24.69 29.57
C PHE A 23 -15.43 25.74 30.37
N LEU A 24 -15.98 26.19 31.51
CA LEU A 24 -15.28 27.14 32.38
C LEU A 24 -14.17 26.45 33.20
N VAL A 25 -14.39 25.22 33.62
CA VAL A 25 -13.45 24.45 34.47
C VAL A 25 -12.44 23.71 33.61
N PHE A 26 -12.86 23.27 32.40
CA PHE A 26 -12.03 22.56 31.44
C PHE A 26 -12.09 23.28 30.09
N PRO A 27 -11.40 24.43 29.94
CA PRO A 27 -11.34 25.11 28.66
C PRO A 27 -10.72 24.15 27.61
N PRO A 28 -11.28 24.09 26.37
CA PRO A 28 -10.70 23.31 25.32
C PRO A 28 -9.26 23.79 25.07
N PRO A 29 -8.32 22.88 24.76
CA PRO A 29 -6.95 23.28 24.41
C PRO A 29 -7.03 24.26 23.24
N GLU A 30 -6.34 25.38 23.34
CA GLU A 30 -6.24 26.35 22.26
C GLU A 30 -5.76 25.61 21.00
N ALA A 31 -6.55 25.67 19.94
CA ALA A 31 -6.14 25.17 18.65
C ALA A 31 -4.94 26.01 18.21
N THR A 32 -3.72 25.49 18.43
CA THR A 32 -2.52 26.02 17.81
C THR A 32 -2.70 25.84 16.30
N ASN A 33 -3.12 26.93 15.64
CA ASN A 33 -3.02 27.03 14.20
C ASN A 33 -1.54 26.84 13.85
N PRO A 34 -1.16 25.82 13.09
CA PRO A 34 0.19 25.75 12.58
C PRO A 34 0.34 26.91 11.61
N GLN A 35 1.03 27.96 12.06
CA GLN A 35 1.50 29.02 11.20
C GLN A 35 2.42 28.37 10.17
N PRO A 36 2.27 28.62 8.87
CA PRO A 36 3.19 28.08 7.88
C PRO A 36 4.59 28.63 8.19
N GLN A 37 5.45 27.79 8.74
CA GLN A 37 6.87 28.10 8.84
C GLN A 37 7.41 28.10 7.41
N SER A 38 7.78 29.27 6.95
CA SER A 38 8.62 29.44 5.78
C SER A 38 9.90 28.65 6.03
N LEU A 39 10.06 27.52 5.39
CA LEU A 39 11.33 26.80 5.34
C LEU A 39 12.29 27.69 4.54
N GLU A 40 13.19 28.38 5.25
CA GLU A 40 14.37 28.94 4.63
C GLU A 40 15.17 27.80 4.03
N THR A 41 15.29 27.83 2.72
CA THR A 41 16.08 26.92 1.91
C THR A 41 17.55 27.09 2.29
N SER A 42 18.02 26.31 3.25
CA SER A 42 19.46 26.12 3.42
C SER A 42 19.90 25.10 2.38
N SER A 43 20.52 25.62 1.32
CA SER A 43 21.22 24.82 0.32
C SER A 43 22.43 24.14 0.97
N VAL A 44 22.28 22.92 1.41
CA VAL A 44 23.40 22.02 1.67
C VAL A 44 23.64 21.25 0.40
N THR A 45 24.71 21.60 -0.30
CA THR A 45 25.23 20.84 -1.43
C THR A 45 25.95 19.61 -0.86
N ASP A 46 25.27 18.49 -0.73
CA ASP A 46 25.93 17.21 -0.56
C ASP A 46 25.85 16.46 -1.90
N GLU A 47 27.02 16.15 -2.42
CA GLU A 47 27.23 15.21 -3.53
C GLU A 47 26.81 13.81 -3.09
N GLN A 48 25.51 13.53 -3.11
CA GLN A 48 24.98 12.20 -2.97
C GLN A 48 24.21 11.86 -4.25
N GLY A 49 24.72 10.83 -4.96
CA GLY A 49 24.19 10.43 -6.26
C GLY A 49 22.67 10.23 -6.25
N ASP A 50 22.04 10.78 -7.24
CA ASP A 50 20.59 10.78 -7.48
C ASP A 50 20.11 9.33 -7.56
N ILE A 51 19.48 8.82 -6.50
CA ILE A 51 18.83 7.51 -6.51
C ILE A 51 17.49 7.70 -7.23
N ALA A 52 17.36 7.06 -8.38
CA ALA A 52 16.08 7.05 -9.09
C ALA A 52 14.96 6.53 -8.17
N LEU A 53 13.92 7.31 -8.01
CA LEU A 53 12.75 6.95 -7.21
C LEU A 53 12.06 5.72 -7.83
N ALA A 54 11.42 4.90 -7.02
CA ALA A 54 10.60 3.79 -7.49
C ALA A 54 9.69 4.24 -8.63
N PRO A 55 9.61 3.48 -9.74
CA PRO A 55 8.81 3.89 -10.87
C PRO A 55 7.34 3.99 -10.43
N SER A 56 6.80 5.20 -10.53
CA SER A 56 5.35 5.37 -10.47
C SER A 56 4.78 4.62 -11.69
N ASN A 57 3.72 3.85 -11.51
CA ASN A 57 2.96 3.25 -12.61
C ASN A 57 2.18 4.34 -13.38
N SER A 58 2.87 5.36 -13.84
CA SER A 58 2.34 6.31 -14.81
C SER A 58 2.85 5.86 -16.18
N ASP A 59 1.91 5.44 -17.02
CA ASP A 59 2.14 5.28 -18.44
C ASP A 59 2.85 6.52 -19.00
N PRO A 60 3.82 6.37 -19.91
CA PRO A 60 4.42 7.51 -20.56
C PRO A 60 3.33 8.23 -21.37
N ALA A 61 2.83 9.35 -20.85
CA ALA A 61 1.94 10.23 -21.59
C ALA A 61 2.68 10.79 -22.80
N ALA A 62 2.52 10.14 -23.93
CA ALA A 62 2.79 10.73 -25.23
C ALA A 62 1.69 11.75 -25.52
N SER A 63 2.04 13.02 -25.49
CA SER A 63 1.18 14.11 -25.91
C SER A 63 0.89 13.96 -27.40
N THR A 64 -0.28 13.47 -27.76
CA THR A 64 -0.95 13.73 -29.03
C THR A 64 -2.44 13.60 -28.82
N ASP A 65 -3.19 14.68 -29.11
CA ASP A 65 -4.64 14.72 -29.20
C ASP A 65 -5.16 13.56 -30.06
N THR A 66 -5.67 12.55 -29.43
CA THR A 66 -6.55 11.57 -30.07
C THR A 66 -7.48 11.05 -28.96
N THR A 67 -8.77 11.03 -29.26
CA THR A 67 -9.83 10.46 -28.43
C THR A 67 -9.35 9.10 -27.90
N SER A 68 -8.79 9.09 -26.69
CA SER A 68 -8.26 7.89 -26.06
C SER A 68 -9.43 7.09 -25.49
N THR A 69 -9.88 6.09 -26.24
CA THR A 69 -10.51 4.95 -25.65
C THR A 69 -9.45 4.32 -24.74
N ALA A 70 -9.67 4.28 -23.44
CA ALA A 70 -8.77 3.62 -22.50
C ALA A 70 -8.49 2.20 -23.03
N PRO A 71 -7.23 1.75 -23.08
CA PRO A 71 -6.93 0.41 -23.54
C PRO A 71 -7.68 -0.59 -22.66
N GLU A 72 -8.36 -1.53 -23.29
CA GLU A 72 -9.02 -2.64 -22.60
C GLU A 72 -7.93 -3.40 -21.83
N PRO A 73 -8.14 -3.71 -20.53
CA PRO A 73 -7.10 -4.36 -19.74
C PRO A 73 -6.78 -5.73 -20.34
N GLU A 74 -5.53 -5.95 -20.69
CA GLU A 74 -5.06 -7.24 -21.19
C GLU A 74 -4.90 -8.22 -20.03
N GLU A 75 -5.45 -9.42 -20.16
CA GLU A 75 -5.21 -10.51 -19.22
C GLU A 75 -3.70 -10.81 -19.13
N ASP A 76 -3.19 -11.00 -17.91
CA ASP A 76 -1.80 -11.39 -17.69
C ASP A 76 -1.61 -12.89 -17.97
N ASP A 77 -1.23 -13.24 -19.20
CA ASP A 77 -0.91 -14.60 -19.65
C ASP A 77 0.36 -15.21 -19.00
N ALA A 78 0.92 -14.54 -17.99
CA ALA A 78 2.10 -15.04 -17.31
C ALA A 78 1.82 -16.35 -16.57
N PRO A 79 2.76 -17.32 -16.53
CA PRO A 79 2.68 -18.43 -15.62
C PRO A 79 2.54 -17.95 -14.18
N ARG A 80 1.76 -18.69 -13.40
CA ARG A 80 1.42 -18.36 -12.03
C ARG A 80 1.84 -19.46 -11.07
N ILE A 81 2.21 -19.06 -9.85
CA ILE A 81 2.51 -19.97 -8.75
C ILE A 81 1.33 -19.92 -7.80
N SER A 82 0.80 -21.08 -7.42
CA SER A 82 -0.30 -21.16 -6.45
C SER A 82 0.14 -20.77 -5.05
N ILE A 83 -0.78 -20.12 -4.34
CA ILE A 83 -0.74 -19.87 -2.90
C ILE A 83 -1.82 -20.74 -2.27
N ASP A 84 -1.48 -21.60 -1.33
CA ASP A 84 -2.45 -22.44 -0.64
C ASP A 84 -2.06 -22.61 0.84
N THR A 85 -2.87 -22.00 1.69
CA THR A 85 -2.76 -22.08 3.15
C THR A 85 -4.11 -22.51 3.73
N PRO A 86 -4.20 -22.82 5.03
CA PRO A 86 -5.48 -23.09 5.68
C PRO A 86 -6.49 -21.94 5.57
N THR A 87 -6.04 -20.69 5.40
CA THR A 87 -6.85 -19.47 5.46
C THR A 87 -6.89 -18.71 4.16
N LEU A 88 -5.89 -18.86 3.29
CA LEU A 88 -5.75 -18.16 2.01
C LEU A 88 -5.65 -19.14 0.84
N GLU A 89 -6.19 -18.73 -0.29
CA GLU A 89 -5.89 -19.26 -1.60
C GLU A 89 -5.62 -18.11 -2.58
N GLY A 90 -4.84 -18.38 -3.59
CA GLY A 90 -4.53 -17.38 -4.60
C GLY A 90 -3.38 -17.76 -5.49
N THR A 91 -2.80 -16.76 -6.17
CA THR A 91 -1.66 -16.98 -7.07
C THR A 91 -0.72 -15.79 -7.09
N ILE A 92 0.51 -16.05 -7.49
CA ILE A 92 1.57 -15.08 -7.78
C ILE A 92 1.81 -15.11 -9.27
N SER A 93 1.69 -13.96 -9.96
CA SER A 93 2.09 -13.84 -11.35
C SER A 93 3.61 -13.80 -11.47
N LEU A 94 4.19 -14.54 -12.41
CA LEU A 94 5.62 -14.44 -12.72
C LEU A 94 5.98 -13.17 -13.52
N ASN A 95 4.98 -12.42 -13.98
CA ASN A 95 5.18 -11.10 -14.54
C ASN A 95 5.23 -10.07 -13.41
N GLY A 96 6.39 -9.45 -13.17
CA GLY A 96 6.66 -8.60 -12.01
C GLY A 96 6.86 -9.37 -10.70
N GLY A 97 6.53 -10.66 -10.63
CA GLY A 97 6.49 -11.44 -9.39
C GLY A 97 5.46 -10.89 -8.41
N ARG A 98 4.27 -10.49 -8.93
CA ARG A 98 3.19 -9.85 -8.17
C ARG A 98 2.38 -10.86 -7.37
N ILE A 99 2.04 -10.48 -6.15
CA ILE A 99 0.96 -11.11 -5.38
C ILE A 99 -0.30 -10.34 -5.76
N ASP A 100 -1.09 -10.85 -6.67
CA ASP A 100 -2.21 -10.13 -7.28
C ASP A 100 -3.54 -10.92 -7.29
N GLU A 101 -3.55 -12.14 -6.80
CA GLU A 101 -4.79 -12.89 -6.58
C GLU A 101 -4.75 -13.51 -5.19
N LEU A 102 -5.59 -13.01 -4.28
CA LEU A 102 -5.75 -13.55 -2.93
C LEU A 102 -7.20 -13.58 -2.54
N ARG A 103 -7.63 -14.71 -1.97
CA ARG A 103 -8.97 -14.92 -1.44
C ARG A 103 -8.92 -15.50 -0.03
N LEU A 104 -9.88 -15.10 0.80
CA LEU A 104 -9.98 -15.50 2.20
C LEU A 104 -10.92 -16.71 2.33
N LYS A 105 -10.39 -17.94 2.48
CA LYS A 105 -11.17 -19.18 2.53
C LYS A 105 -12.26 -19.22 3.60
N GLY A 106 -12.02 -18.57 4.73
CA GLY A 106 -12.92 -18.55 5.89
C GLY A 106 -14.03 -17.49 5.84
N TYR A 107 -14.05 -16.62 4.82
CA TYR A 107 -14.94 -15.47 4.77
C TYR A 107 -15.67 -15.37 3.45
N ARG A 108 -16.93 -14.94 3.52
CA ARG A 108 -17.80 -14.74 2.34
C ARG A 108 -18.18 -13.26 2.23
N GLU A 109 -18.45 -12.83 1.01
CA GLU A 109 -18.79 -11.43 0.73
C GLU A 109 -20.12 -11.02 1.37
N THR A 110 -21.09 -11.95 1.42
CA THR A 110 -22.38 -11.74 2.09
C THR A 110 -22.72 -12.94 2.99
N LEU A 111 -23.77 -12.79 3.80
CA LEU A 111 -24.29 -13.85 4.66
C LEU A 111 -25.19 -14.86 3.90
N ASP A 112 -25.41 -14.64 2.62
CA ASP A 112 -26.28 -15.50 1.81
C ASP A 112 -25.62 -16.85 1.56
N GLU A 113 -26.43 -17.90 1.51
CA GLU A 113 -25.97 -19.25 1.17
C GLU A 113 -25.45 -19.27 -0.26
N GLY A 114 -24.21 -19.73 -0.44
CA GLY A 114 -23.56 -19.75 -1.76
C GLY A 114 -22.84 -18.47 -2.17
N SER A 115 -22.80 -17.41 -1.31
CA SER A 115 -22.01 -16.22 -1.57
C SER A 115 -20.53 -16.58 -1.83
N PRO A 116 -19.85 -15.91 -2.79
CA PRO A 116 -18.42 -16.14 -3.05
C PRO A 116 -17.57 -15.85 -1.83
N ILE A 117 -16.37 -16.42 -1.79
CA ILE A 117 -15.37 -16.07 -0.77
C ILE A 117 -14.80 -14.68 -1.06
N VAL A 118 -14.40 -13.98 0.00
CA VAL A 118 -13.85 -12.61 -0.09
C VAL A 118 -12.60 -12.60 -0.95
N THR A 119 -12.58 -11.75 -1.96
CA THR A 119 -11.41 -11.42 -2.76
C THR A 119 -10.69 -10.23 -2.13
N LEU A 120 -9.44 -10.44 -1.71
CA LEU A 120 -8.61 -9.43 -1.05
C LEU A 120 -7.72 -8.69 -2.05
N LEU A 121 -7.13 -9.41 -3.01
CA LEU A 121 -6.31 -8.86 -4.10
C LEU A 121 -6.84 -9.35 -5.44
N SER A 122 -6.78 -8.48 -6.46
CA SER A 122 -7.28 -8.72 -7.81
C SER A 122 -6.22 -8.42 -8.86
N PRO A 123 -6.07 -9.28 -9.90
CA PRO A 123 -5.03 -9.14 -10.91
C PRO A 123 -5.13 -7.86 -11.75
N VAL A 124 -4.00 -7.46 -12.31
CA VAL A 124 -3.95 -6.48 -13.41
C VAL A 124 -4.74 -7.04 -14.59
N GLY A 125 -5.58 -6.20 -15.22
CA GLY A 125 -6.48 -6.60 -16.29
C GLY A 125 -7.92 -6.87 -15.83
N THR A 126 -8.18 -6.90 -14.52
CA THR A 126 -9.55 -6.92 -13.98
C THR A 126 -10.11 -5.51 -13.82
N THR A 127 -11.39 -5.39 -13.49
CA THR A 127 -12.05 -4.09 -13.26
C THR A 127 -11.39 -3.32 -12.12
N ASP A 128 -10.98 -4.01 -11.07
CA ASP A 128 -10.49 -3.43 -9.82
C ASP A 128 -9.13 -4.01 -9.42
N PRO A 129 -8.05 -3.70 -10.18
CA PRO A 129 -6.74 -4.25 -9.88
C PRO A 129 -6.24 -3.76 -8.51
N TYR A 130 -5.85 -4.71 -7.67
CA TYR A 130 -5.27 -4.46 -6.36
C TYR A 130 -4.22 -5.53 -6.05
N TYR A 131 -2.96 -5.13 -5.92
CA TYR A 131 -1.85 -6.07 -5.82
C TYR A 131 -0.67 -5.54 -5.03
N ALA A 132 0.20 -6.46 -4.59
CA ALA A 132 1.51 -6.15 -4.07
C ALA A 132 2.59 -6.45 -5.11
N LEU A 133 3.50 -5.50 -5.32
CA LEU A 133 4.63 -5.58 -6.23
C LEU A 133 5.91 -5.23 -5.49
N PHE A 134 6.99 -5.93 -5.80
CA PHE A 134 8.31 -5.68 -5.26
C PHE A 134 9.31 -5.51 -6.41
N GLY A 135 10.30 -4.66 -6.24
CA GLY A 135 11.25 -4.39 -7.30
C GLY A 135 12.50 -3.68 -6.80
N TRP A 136 13.27 -3.16 -7.75
CA TRP A 136 14.48 -2.41 -7.51
C TRP A 136 14.50 -1.11 -8.30
N ALA A 137 14.85 -0.03 -7.65
CA ALA A 137 15.14 1.24 -8.29
C ALA A 137 16.63 1.27 -8.64
N PRO A 138 16.98 1.62 -9.90
CA PRO A 138 18.38 1.77 -10.29
C PRO A 138 18.96 3.05 -9.71
N GLY A 139 20.19 2.97 -9.19
CA GLY A 139 21.01 4.13 -8.87
C GLY A 139 21.90 4.54 -10.03
N SER A 140 22.93 5.31 -9.75
CA SER A 140 23.86 5.77 -10.78
C SER A 140 24.54 4.59 -11.51
N GLY A 141 24.61 4.68 -12.84
CA GLY A 141 25.26 3.70 -13.70
C GLY A 141 24.39 2.50 -14.10
N LEU A 142 23.09 2.51 -13.77
CA LEU A 142 22.12 1.53 -14.21
C LEU A 142 20.91 2.23 -14.84
N THR A 143 20.30 1.56 -15.81
CA THR A 143 19.05 1.98 -16.45
C THR A 143 17.86 1.17 -15.92
N PRO A 144 16.61 1.65 -16.01
CA PRO A 144 15.43 0.94 -15.51
C PRO A 144 15.24 -0.48 -16.06
N ASP A 145 15.67 -0.75 -17.27
CA ASP A 145 15.63 -2.06 -17.93
C ASP A 145 16.69 -3.05 -17.39
N GLN A 146 17.68 -2.58 -16.66
CA GLN A 146 18.71 -3.40 -16.03
C GLN A 146 18.36 -3.87 -14.62
N VAL A 147 17.19 -3.48 -14.10
CA VAL A 147 16.69 -3.88 -12.79
C VAL A 147 15.27 -4.43 -12.90
N PRO A 148 14.86 -5.37 -12.03
CA PRO A 148 13.53 -5.93 -12.12
C PRO A 148 12.44 -4.94 -11.68
N GLY A 149 11.46 -4.73 -12.55
CA GLY A 149 10.28 -3.87 -12.36
C GLY A 149 8.97 -4.62 -12.55
N ALA A 150 7.90 -3.88 -12.82
CA ALA A 150 6.53 -4.38 -12.87
C ALA A 150 6.29 -5.43 -13.97
N ASN A 151 7.02 -5.36 -15.08
CA ASN A 151 6.87 -6.24 -16.24
C ASN A 151 8.03 -7.24 -16.41
N THR A 152 8.89 -7.36 -15.41
CA THR A 152 10.00 -8.31 -15.45
C THR A 152 9.48 -9.74 -15.33
N ARG A 153 9.87 -10.59 -16.28
CA ARG A 153 9.54 -12.01 -16.26
C ARG A 153 10.49 -12.75 -15.34
N TRP A 154 10.00 -13.19 -14.20
CA TRP A 154 10.77 -13.95 -13.24
C TRP A 154 10.81 -15.44 -13.60
N ASN A 155 11.92 -16.10 -13.25
CA ASN A 155 12.08 -17.53 -13.32
C ASN A 155 11.94 -18.14 -11.91
N VAL A 156 11.31 -19.31 -11.81
CA VAL A 156 11.22 -20.05 -10.56
C VAL A 156 12.53 -20.82 -10.35
N ALA A 157 13.29 -20.43 -9.33
CA ALA A 157 14.51 -21.15 -8.97
C ALA A 157 14.23 -22.33 -8.02
N SER A 158 13.24 -22.15 -7.13
CA SER A 158 12.78 -23.22 -6.23
C SER A 158 11.35 -23.05 -5.76
N GLY A 159 10.72 -24.17 -5.38
CA GLY A 159 9.32 -24.19 -4.95
C GLY A 159 8.34 -24.30 -6.12
N THR A 160 7.21 -24.94 -5.91
CA THR A 160 6.13 -25.10 -6.91
C THR A 160 4.82 -24.44 -6.46
N ALA A 161 4.67 -24.21 -5.16
CA ALA A 161 3.55 -23.54 -4.54
C ALA A 161 4.03 -22.85 -3.26
N LEU A 162 3.41 -21.73 -2.91
CA LEU A 162 3.69 -21.03 -1.66
C LEU A 162 2.70 -21.48 -0.59
N ALA A 163 3.24 -22.05 0.48
CA ALA A 163 2.48 -22.50 1.65
C ALA A 163 3.31 -22.34 2.94
N PRO A 164 2.70 -22.40 4.12
CA PRO A 164 3.46 -22.39 5.38
C PRO A 164 4.53 -23.49 5.41
N GLY A 165 5.78 -23.07 5.61
CA GLY A 165 6.93 -23.97 5.57
C GLY A 165 7.42 -24.40 4.18
N ALA A 166 6.79 -23.93 3.11
CA ALA A 166 7.16 -24.17 1.72
C ALA A 166 7.39 -22.83 0.98
N PRO A 167 8.55 -22.17 1.17
CA PRO A 167 8.88 -20.95 0.49
C PRO A 167 9.14 -21.18 -1.00
N ILE A 168 9.03 -20.10 -1.79
CA ILE A 168 9.42 -20.08 -3.18
C ILE A 168 10.57 -19.10 -3.40
N THR A 169 11.39 -19.37 -4.39
CA THR A 169 12.49 -18.49 -4.81
C THR A 169 12.36 -18.16 -6.28
N LEU A 170 12.30 -16.86 -6.58
CA LEU A 170 12.31 -16.33 -7.93
C LEU A 170 13.67 -15.72 -8.24
N THR A 171 14.13 -15.87 -9.46
CA THR A 171 15.39 -15.27 -9.94
C THR A 171 15.20 -14.58 -11.28
N TRP A 172 15.99 -13.54 -11.48
CA TRP A 172 16.10 -12.84 -12.76
C TRP A 172 17.54 -12.38 -12.99
N ASP A 173 18.09 -12.72 -14.13
CA ASP A 173 19.43 -12.31 -14.57
C ASP A 173 19.26 -11.22 -15.64
N ASN A 174 19.89 -10.06 -15.44
CA ASN A 174 19.82 -8.94 -16.37
C ASN A 174 20.77 -9.12 -17.60
N GLY A 175 21.53 -10.22 -17.66
CA GLY A 175 22.50 -10.48 -18.73
C GLY A 175 23.74 -9.56 -18.71
N ALA A 176 23.86 -8.68 -17.73
CA ALA A 176 24.94 -7.71 -17.57
C ALA A 176 25.73 -7.88 -16.26
N GLY A 177 25.56 -9.02 -15.60
CA GLY A 177 26.32 -9.39 -14.41
C GLY A 177 25.56 -9.15 -13.09
N LEU A 178 24.28 -8.79 -13.11
CA LEU A 178 23.45 -8.70 -11.91
C LEU A 178 22.41 -9.80 -11.93
N ILE A 179 22.39 -10.63 -10.87
CA ILE A 179 21.41 -11.69 -10.65
C ILE A 179 20.56 -11.29 -9.44
N PHE A 180 19.28 -11.09 -9.68
CA PHE A 180 18.31 -10.71 -8.65
C PHE A 180 17.58 -11.94 -8.15
N THR A 181 17.43 -12.04 -6.84
CA THR A 181 16.72 -13.13 -6.17
C THR A 181 15.66 -12.56 -5.26
N ARG A 182 14.47 -13.17 -5.28
CA ARG A 182 13.37 -12.89 -4.36
C ARG A 182 12.91 -14.18 -3.71
N GLU A 183 13.10 -14.28 -2.42
CA GLU A 183 12.54 -15.36 -1.62
C GLU A 183 11.23 -14.89 -0.99
N MET A 184 10.18 -15.70 -1.15
CA MET A 184 8.85 -15.41 -0.63
C MET A 184 8.42 -16.57 0.28
N SER A 185 7.97 -16.23 1.47
CA SER A 185 7.39 -17.18 2.41
C SER A 185 6.09 -16.62 3.00
N ILE A 186 5.27 -17.52 3.51
CA ILE A 186 4.00 -17.16 4.17
C ILE A 186 3.89 -18.00 5.45
N ASP A 187 3.33 -17.39 6.50
CA ASP A 187 2.98 -18.10 7.72
C ASP A 187 1.52 -18.59 7.71
N ASP A 188 1.08 -19.20 8.79
CA ASP A 188 -0.30 -19.66 9.00
C ASP A 188 -1.26 -18.53 9.42
N LYS A 189 -0.76 -17.31 9.60
CA LYS A 189 -1.47 -16.12 10.11
C LYS A 189 -1.54 -14.97 9.12
N LEU A 190 -1.48 -15.25 7.80
CA LEU A 190 -1.61 -14.29 6.72
C LEU A 190 -0.41 -13.35 6.50
N MET A 191 0.75 -13.59 7.15
CA MET A 191 1.93 -12.76 6.99
C MET A 191 2.82 -13.31 5.88
N PHE A 192 3.04 -12.49 4.84
CA PHE A 192 4.05 -12.72 3.83
C PHE A 192 5.39 -12.12 4.27
N SER A 193 6.46 -12.84 4.04
CA SER A 193 7.82 -12.32 4.19
C SER A 193 8.52 -12.34 2.83
N ILE A 194 9.02 -11.19 2.41
CA ILE A 194 9.67 -11.00 1.12
C ILE A 194 11.11 -10.58 1.37
N ALA A 195 12.05 -11.45 1.02
CA ALA A 195 13.48 -11.12 1.03
C ALA A 195 13.98 -10.90 -0.39
N GLN A 196 14.61 -9.77 -0.63
CA GLN A 196 15.20 -9.42 -1.93
C GLN A 196 16.72 -9.30 -1.80
N SER A 197 17.46 -9.92 -2.70
CA SER A 197 18.90 -9.84 -2.78
C SER A 197 19.37 -9.70 -4.22
N VAL A 198 20.58 -9.20 -4.39
CA VAL A 198 21.24 -9.08 -5.69
C VAL A 198 22.68 -9.56 -5.58
N GLU A 199 23.09 -10.40 -6.52
CA GLU A 199 24.47 -10.81 -6.70
C GLU A 199 25.06 -10.03 -7.88
N ASN A 200 26.22 -9.42 -7.66
CA ASN A 200 26.99 -8.75 -8.70
C ASN A 200 28.19 -9.61 -9.09
N THR A 201 28.09 -10.24 -10.25
CA THR A 201 29.16 -11.07 -10.83
C THR A 201 30.10 -10.26 -11.73
N GLY A 202 29.77 -8.98 -11.97
CA GLY A 202 30.59 -8.04 -12.73
C GLY A 202 31.71 -7.40 -11.91
N SER A 203 32.49 -6.56 -12.55
CA SER A 203 33.61 -5.84 -11.92
C SER A 203 33.23 -4.44 -11.44
N SER A 204 32.09 -3.89 -11.89
CA SER A 204 31.65 -2.54 -11.56
C SER A 204 30.76 -2.54 -10.30
N SER A 205 30.92 -1.54 -9.46
CA SER A 205 30.03 -1.32 -8.32
C SER A 205 28.76 -0.60 -8.76
N HIS A 206 27.60 -1.00 -8.25
CA HIS A 206 26.31 -0.40 -8.56
C HIS A 206 25.56 -0.05 -7.29
N THR A 207 24.78 1.04 -7.34
CA THR A 207 23.87 1.44 -6.28
C THR A 207 22.44 1.02 -6.65
N LEU A 208 21.74 0.42 -5.74
CA LEU A 208 20.38 -0.09 -5.92
C LEU A 208 19.55 0.16 -4.67
N ALA A 209 18.26 0.42 -4.84
CA ALA A 209 17.31 0.49 -3.75
C ALA A 209 16.16 -0.49 -3.99
N SER A 210 15.92 -1.40 -3.06
CA SER A 210 14.75 -2.28 -3.12
C SER A 210 13.50 -1.51 -2.71
N TYR A 211 12.35 -1.85 -3.31
CA TYR A 211 11.06 -1.28 -2.95
C TYR A 211 9.96 -2.33 -2.90
N GLY A 212 8.86 -2.00 -2.20
CA GLY A 212 7.59 -2.71 -2.26
C GLY A 212 6.46 -1.70 -2.43
N ILE A 213 5.44 -2.08 -3.17
CA ILE A 213 4.28 -1.26 -3.49
C ILE A 213 3.01 -2.06 -3.19
N LEU A 214 2.02 -1.40 -2.57
CA LEU A 214 0.61 -1.79 -2.66
C LEU A 214 -0.04 -0.86 -3.68
N ALA A 215 -0.51 -1.42 -4.78
CA ALA A 215 -1.14 -0.65 -5.86
C ALA A 215 -2.63 -1.00 -5.91
N ARG A 216 -3.47 0.03 -5.79
CA ARG A 216 -4.91 -0.04 -5.96
C ARG A 216 -5.31 0.95 -7.05
N HIS A 217 -6.00 0.47 -8.10
CA HIS A 217 -6.31 1.27 -9.28
C HIS A 217 -7.74 1.83 -9.29
N SER A 218 -8.59 1.36 -8.37
CA SER A 218 -9.98 1.76 -8.26
C SER A 218 -10.40 1.95 -6.81
N LEU A 219 -11.53 2.61 -6.62
CA LEU A 219 -12.21 2.65 -5.34
C LEU A 219 -12.96 1.33 -5.11
N PRO A 220 -13.06 0.81 -3.87
CA PRO A 220 -13.92 -0.32 -3.58
C PRO A 220 -15.38 -0.01 -3.92
N ASP A 221 -16.06 -0.95 -4.58
CA ASP A 221 -17.48 -0.81 -4.95
C ASP A 221 -18.42 -0.72 -3.73
N ASP A 222 -17.99 -1.30 -2.60
CA ASP A 222 -18.80 -1.42 -1.40
C ASP A 222 -18.50 -0.34 -0.33
N LEU A 223 -17.87 0.78 -0.70
CA LEU A 223 -17.58 1.88 0.20
C LEU A 223 -18.82 2.33 0.98
N LYS A 224 -18.77 2.22 2.29
CA LYS A 224 -19.88 2.57 3.17
C LYS A 224 -19.89 4.06 3.54
N ASN A 225 -18.74 4.74 3.46
CA ASN A 225 -18.58 6.13 3.87
C ASN A 225 -19.15 6.43 5.27
N PHE A 226 -19.13 5.43 6.16
CA PHE A 226 -19.67 5.57 7.49
C PHE A 226 -18.71 6.39 8.35
N PHE A 227 -19.24 7.32 9.17
CA PHE A 227 -18.39 8.31 9.85
C PHE A 227 -17.45 7.72 10.91
N ILE A 228 -17.77 6.56 11.48
CA ILE A 228 -16.94 5.87 12.47
C ILE A 228 -15.97 4.86 11.88
N LEU A 229 -16.05 4.60 10.58
CA LEU A 229 -15.21 3.65 9.88
C LEU A 229 -14.21 4.39 9.00
N HIS A 230 -12.95 3.99 9.05
CA HIS A 230 -11.94 4.47 8.11
C HIS A 230 -11.84 3.49 6.94
N GLU A 231 -12.05 4.01 5.74
CA GLU A 231 -11.84 3.31 4.47
C GLU A 231 -10.90 4.19 3.63
N GLY A 232 -9.72 3.68 3.33
CA GLY A 232 -8.68 4.43 2.64
C GLY A 232 -7.26 4.04 3.02
N ALA A 233 -6.32 4.92 2.70
CA ALA A 233 -4.93 4.74 3.09
C ALA A 233 -4.75 4.96 4.60
N ILE A 234 -3.91 4.15 5.18
CA ILE A 234 -3.53 4.21 6.58
C ILE A 234 -2.05 3.95 6.73
N GLN A 235 -1.41 4.70 7.60
CA GLN A 235 0.00 4.48 7.92
C GLN A 235 0.28 4.73 9.39
N LYS A 236 1.34 4.12 9.87
CA LYS A 236 1.92 4.40 11.19
C LYS A 236 3.43 4.50 11.03
N ILE A 237 4.00 5.64 11.40
CA ILE A 237 5.42 5.93 11.30
C ILE A 237 5.88 6.47 12.64
N ASP A 238 6.84 5.78 13.24
CA ASP A 238 7.47 6.16 14.52
C ASP A 238 6.45 6.53 15.62
N GLY A 239 5.38 5.76 15.69
CA GLY A 239 4.29 5.93 16.65
C GLY A 239 3.15 6.85 16.21
N VAL A 240 3.34 7.70 15.22
CA VAL A 240 2.30 8.59 14.66
C VAL A 240 1.45 7.84 13.64
N ARG A 241 0.13 7.95 13.75
CA ARG A 241 -0.83 7.36 12.82
C ARG A 241 -1.48 8.43 11.96
N GLU A 242 -1.60 8.16 10.68
CA GLU A 242 -2.27 9.01 9.71
C GLU A 242 -3.30 8.22 8.92
N TYR A 243 -4.36 8.90 8.52
CA TYR A 243 -5.51 8.32 7.84
C TYR A 243 -5.94 9.22 6.70
N VAL A 244 -5.99 8.69 5.48
CA VAL A 244 -6.48 9.41 4.29
C VAL A 244 -7.63 8.61 3.68
N LYS A 245 -8.85 9.13 3.78
CA LYS A 245 -10.02 8.49 3.17
C LYS A 245 -9.89 8.42 1.66
N TYR A 246 -10.44 7.38 1.03
CA TYR A 246 -10.44 7.21 -0.43
C TYR A 246 -10.89 8.46 -1.19
N GLY A 247 -12.01 9.09 -0.80
CA GLY A 247 -12.50 10.30 -1.44
C GLY A 247 -11.57 11.54 -1.34
N LYS A 248 -10.51 11.46 -0.54
CA LYS A 248 -9.45 12.49 -0.49
C LYS A 248 -8.23 12.12 -1.31
N LEU A 249 -7.98 10.83 -1.55
CA LEU A 249 -6.83 10.38 -2.33
C LEU A 249 -6.87 10.90 -3.77
N GLU A 250 -8.05 11.01 -4.38
CA GLU A 250 -8.23 11.58 -5.72
C GLU A 250 -7.80 13.05 -5.81
N THR A 251 -7.84 13.78 -4.70
CA THR A 251 -7.46 15.20 -4.63
C THR A 251 -6.01 15.42 -4.19
N VAL A 252 -5.35 14.39 -3.68
CA VAL A 252 -3.94 14.44 -3.29
C VAL A 252 -3.07 14.22 -4.52
N GLY A 253 -2.93 15.26 -5.34
CA GLY A 253 -2.04 15.24 -6.51
C GLY A 253 -0.54 15.32 -6.16
N GLN A 254 -0.16 15.03 -4.92
CA GLN A 254 1.21 15.16 -4.43
C GLN A 254 1.64 13.92 -3.65
N HIS A 255 2.90 13.56 -3.83
CA HIS A 255 3.55 12.51 -3.05
C HIS A 255 3.86 13.03 -1.65
N GLU A 256 3.53 12.26 -0.63
CA GLU A 256 4.05 12.45 0.71
C GLU A 256 5.16 11.42 0.96
N THR A 257 6.30 11.87 1.46
CA THR A 257 7.44 11.00 1.74
C THR A 257 7.77 11.04 3.21
N PHE A 258 7.91 9.88 3.81
CA PHE A 258 8.21 9.73 5.23
C PHE A 258 9.45 8.86 5.39
N THR A 259 10.32 9.25 6.31
CA THR A 259 11.47 8.43 6.71
C THR A 259 11.13 7.73 8.01
N VAL A 260 11.24 6.40 8.02
CA VAL A 260 11.01 5.58 9.20
C VAL A 260 12.29 5.48 10.01
N GLN A 261 12.32 6.01 11.24
CA GLN A 261 13.47 5.94 12.13
C GLN A 261 13.48 4.67 12.97
N GLU A 262 12.34 4.32 13.57
CA GLU A 262 12.22 3.17 14.46
C GLU A 262 11.39 2.06 13.82
N ALA A 263 10.14 2.34 13.51
CA ALA A 263 9.21 1.37 12.92
C ALA A 263 8.09 2.07 12.15
N GLY A 264 7.69 1.46 11.05
CA GLY A 264 6.58 1.97 10.26
C GLY A 264 5.89 0.89 9.45
N TRP A 265 4.70 1.18 8.99
CA TRP A 265 3.95 0.41 8.02
C TRP A 265 2.95 1.32 7.31
N THR A 266 2.59 0.96 6.11
CA THR A 266 1.56 1.63 5.32
C THR A 266 0.66 0.62 4.64
N GLY A 267 -0.56 1.01 4.28
CA GLY A 267 -1.48 0.12 3.61
C GLY A 267 -2.85 0.74 3.37
N PHE A 268 -3.80 -0.11 3.04
CA PHE A 268 -5.20 0.27 2.83
C PHE A 268 -6.10 -0.51 3.76
N THR A 269 -7.14 0.16 4.24
CA THR A 269 -8.26 -0.47 4.94
C THR A 269 -9.53 -0.33 4.12
N ASP A 270 -10.23 -1.42 3.99
CA ASP A 270 -11.60 -1.50 3.51
C ASP A 270 -12.54 -1.78 4.70
N HIS A 271 -13.79 -2.05 4.45
CA HIS A 271 -14.79 -2.22 5.50
C HIS A 271 -14.37 -3.20 6.61
N PHE A 272 -13.84 -4.37 6.24
CA PHE A 272 -13.44 -5.42 7.19
C PHE A 272 -11.99 -5.85 7.06
N TRP A 273 -11.30 -5.41 6.01
CA TRP A 273 -10.01 -5.95 5.60
C TRP A 273 -8.95 -4.87 5.58
N MET A 274 -7.73 -5.29 5.81
CA MET A 274 -6.56 -4.43 5.75
C MET A 274 -5.41 -5.17 5.09
N THR A 275 -4.74 -4.50 4.16
CA THR A 275 -3.46 -4.96 3.61
C THR A 275 -2.38 -3.96 3.97
N THR A 276 -1.22 -4.45 4.35
CA THR A 276 -0.12 -3.59 4.80
C THR A 276 1.22 -4.03 4.24
N LEU A 277 2.07 -3.05 3.97
CA LEU A 277 3.51 -3.22 3.81
C LEU A 277 4.23 -2.77 5.08
N ILE A 278 5.11 -3.64 5.57
CA ILE A 278 5.94 -3.39 6.74
C ILE A 278 7.39 -3.41 6.23
N PRO A 279 8.00 -2.25 5.99
CA PRO A 279 9.38 -2.18 5.54
C PRO A 279 10.35 -2.59 6.63
N GLY A 280 11.55 -3.03 6.23
CA GLY A 280 12.66 -3.23 7.16
C GLY A 280 13.11 -1.93 7.81
N GLN A 281 13.91 -2.01 8.86
CA GLN A 281 14.45 -0.83 9.54
C GLN A 281 15.28 0.03 8.59
N GLY A 282 15.14 1.35 8.70
CA GLY A 282 15.85 2.32 7.87
C GLY A 282 15.26 2.53 6.47
N ALA A 283 14.13 1.90 6.16
CA ALA A 283 13.43 2.14 4.90
C ALA A 283 12.57 3.41 4.97
N GLY A 284 12.42 4.09 3.83
CA GLY A 284 11.46 5.18 3.68
C GLY A 284 10.07 4.66 3.28
N LEU A 285 9.02 5.38 3.67
CA LEU A 285 7.65 5.21 3.17
C LEU A 285 7.25 6.42 2.31
N LYS A 286 6.42 6.16 1.29
CA LYS A 286 5.96 7.19 0.35
C LYS A 286 4.50 6.96 -0.04
#